data_2b3034b7ce629b57aa1245525e49d5a3
#
_entry.id   2b3034b7ce629b57aa1245525e49d5a3
#
_cell.length_a   1.000
_cell.length_b   1.000
_cell.length_c   1.000
_cell.angle_alpha   90.00
_cell.angle_beta   90.00
_cell.angle_gamma   90.00
#
_symmetry.space_group_name_H-M   'P 1'
#
loop_
_entity.id
_entity.type
_entity.pdbx_description
1 polymer ?
#
loop_
_entity_poly.entity_id
_entity_poly.type
_entity_poly.pdbx_seq_one_letter_code
_entity_poly.pdbx_strand_id
1 'polypeptide(L)'
;MNWNDQKDNRYIFTVSELNNSAKKTLENSFSDIWIKGEISNFKSYPSGHWYFTLKDEESQIQCVMFKFKNSLLNFIPKEGDEFIALGSASMYLARGNYQFQVESLEKDGIGRLYDCLLYTSDAADDTTG
;
A
#
# COMPACT_ATOMS: atom_id res chain seq x y z
N MET A 1 -36.58 -19.54 -0.19
CA MET A 1 -37.10 -18.26 0.12
C MET A 1 -36.54 -17.20 -0.83
N ASN A 2 -37.36 -16.31 -1.21
CA ASN A 2 -36.94 -15.33 -2.19
C ASN A 2 -36.61 -14.01 -1.54
N TRP A 3 -35.36 -13.78 -1.35
CA TRP A 3 -34.86 -12.56 -0.72
C TRP A 3 -35.11 -11.33 -1.54
N ASN A 4 -35.19 -11.52 -2.82
CA ASN A 4 -35.30 -10.40 -3.74
C ASN A 4 -36.74 -10.13 -4.08
N ASP A 5 -37.60 -10.56 -3.23
CA ASP A 5 -38.98 -10.32 -3.41
C ASP A 5 -39.21 -8.86 -3.76
N GLN A 6 -40.02 -8.63 -4.74
CA GLN A 6 -40.21 -7.29 -5.26
C GLN A 6 -40.89 -6.35 -4.30
N LYS A 7 -41.49 -6.89 -3.28
CA LYS A 7 -42.12 -6.05 -2.26
C LYS A 7 -41.12 -5.30 -1.44
N ASP A 8 -39.87 -5.77 -1.49
CA ASP A 8 -38.80 -5.18 -0.72
C ASP A 8 -37.97 -4.35 -1.67
N ASN A 9 -37.85 -3.07 -1.39
CA ASN A 9 -37.13 -2.16 -2.25
C ASN A 9 -35.63 -2.16 -2.00
N ARG A 10 -35.15 -3.01 -1.13
CA ARG A 10 -33.74 -3.09 -0.84
C ARG A 10 -32.99 -3.66 -2.03
N TYR A 11 -31.82 -3.13 -2.27
CA TYR A 11 -30.90 -3.79 -3.17
C TYR A 11 -30.06 -4.76 -2.33
N ILE A 12 -29.99 -6.00 -2.77
CA ILE A 12 -29.24 -7.01 -2.01
C ILE A 12 -28.01 -7.42 -2.81
N PHE A 13 -26.85 -7.10 -2.27
CA PHE A 13 -25.58 -7.45 -2.88
C PHE A 13 -25.29 -8.92 -2.68
N THR A 14 -24.67 -9.55 -3.66
CA THR A 14 -23.94 -10.79 -3.38
C THR A 14 -22.63 -10.39 -2.74
N VAL A 15 -21.93 -11.34 -2.13
CA VAL A 15 -20.62 -11.07 -1.55
C VAL A 15 -19.66 -10.57 -2.64
N SER A 16 -19.70 -11.22 -3.79
CA SER A 16 -18.84 -10.82 -4.91
C SER A 16 -19.12 -9.39 -5.36
N GLU A 17 -20.38 -9.04 -5.44
CA GLU A 17 -20.76 -7.68 -5.84
C GLU A 17 -20.23 -6.65 -4.87
N LEU A 18 -20.35 -6.92 -3.57
CA LEU A 18 -19.84 -6.00 -2.57
C LEU A 18 -18.34 -5.87 -2.67
N ASN A 19 -17.63 -7.00 -2.74
CA ASN A 19 -16.18 -6.98 -2.81
C ASN A 19 -15.67 -6.30 -4.06
N ASN A 20 -16.32 -6.54 -5.20
CA ASN A 20 -15.93 -5.86 -6.43
C ASN A 20 -16.15 -4.36 -6.33
N SER A 21 -17.25 -3.96 -5.74
CA SER A 21 -17.55 -2.55 -5.57
C SER A 21 -16.56 -1.89 -4.61
N ALA A 22 -16.24 -2.57 -3.52
CA ALA A 22 -15.28 -2.07 -2.55
C ALA A 22 -13.89 -1.92 -3.19
N LYS A 23 -13.48 -2.91 -3.98
CA LYS A 23 -12.20 -2.85 -4.68
C LYS A 23 -12.13 -1.63 -5.60
N LYS A 24 -13.17 -1.41 -6.39
CA LYS A 24 -13.23 -0.24 -7.28
C LYS A 24 -13.15 1.05 -6.51
N THR A 25 -13.89 1.15 -5.42
CA THR A 25 -13.91 2.36 -4.62
C THR A 25 -12.54 2.64 -4.02
N LEU A 26 -11.89 1.60 -3.50
CA LEU A 26 -10.55 1.75 -2.94
C LEU A 26 -9.56 2.21 -4.01
N GLU A 27 -9.60 1.56 -5.16
CA GLU A 27 -8.67 1.89 -6.23
C GLU A 27 -8.89 3.28 -6.78
N ASN A 28 -10.13 3.71 -6.85
CA ASN A 28 -10.44 5.06 -7.34
C ASN A 28 -10.04 6.14 -6.35
N SER A 29 -10.15 5.85 -5.07
CA SER A 29 -9.89 6.84 -4.03
C SER A 29 -8.44 6.90 -3.60
N PHE A 30 -7.73 5.78 -3.66
CA PHE A 30 -6.38 5.67 -3.12
C PHE A 30 -5.43 5.06 -4.14
N SER A 31 -5.26 5.74 -5.26
CA SER A 31 -4.30 5.36 -6.30
C SER A 31 -3.09 6.26 -6.22
N ASP A 32 -1.91 5.68 -6.44
CA ASP A 32 -0.67 6.45 -6.54
C ASP A 32 -0.47 7.36 -5.34
N ILE A 33 -0.64 6.80 -4.17
CA ILE A 33 -0.43 7.54 -2.93
C ILE A 33 0.81 7.02 -2.23
N TRP A 34 1.36 7.85 -1.36
CA TRP A 34 2.51 7.49 -0.55
C TRP A 34 2.06 7.23 0.87
N ILE A 35 2.51 6.11 1.44
CA ILE A 35 2.27 5.83 2.85
C ILE A 35 3.59 5.53 3.52
N LYS A 36 3.64 5.74 4.83
CA LYS A 36 4.85 5.53 5.62
C LYS A 36 4.58 4.52 6.71
N GLY A 37 5.54 3.68 6.96
CA GLY A 37 5.43 2.72 8.05
C GLY A 37 6.67 1.90 8.22
N GLU A 38 6.65 1.11 9.27
CA GLU A 38 7.73 0.19 9.59
C GLU A 38 7.42 -1.16 8.97
N ILE A 39 8.42 -1.75 8.31
CA ILE A 39 8.27 -3.06 7.69
C ILE A 39 8.30 -4.16 8.73
N SER A 40 7.38 -5.11 8.60
CA SER A 40 7.41 -6.33 9.41
C SER A 40 6.83 -7.47 8.58
N ASN A 41 7.13 -8.70 9.03
CA ASN A 41 6.65 -9.94 8.36
C ASN A 41 7.02 -9.98 6.88
N PHE A 42 8.23 -9.56 6.57
CA PHE A 42 8.69 -9.55 5.18
C PHE A 42 8.94 -10.97 4.70
N LYS A 43 8.39 -11.29 3.53
CA LYS A 43 8.58 -12.59 2.89
C LYS A 43 8.80 -12.42 1.40
N SER A 44 9.83 -13.09 0.91
CA SER A 44 10.11 -13.15 -0.51
C SER A 44 9.81 -14.58 -0.96
N TYR A 45 8.88 -14.72 -1.89
CA TYR A 45 8.47 -16.06 -2.33
C TYR A 45 9.24 -16.51 -3.56
N PRO A 46 9.23 -17.80 -3.86
CA PRO A 46 9.92 -18.30 -5.06
C PRO A 46 9.48 -17.62 -6.35
N SER A 47 8.24 -17.13 -6.38
CA SER A 47 7.75 -16.38 -7.54
C SER A 47 8.48 -15.06 -7.72
N GLY A 48 9.18 -14.59 -6.69
CA GLY A 48 9.84 -13.30 -6.70
C GLY A 48 8.98 -12.19 -6.13
N HIS A 49 7.73 -12.45 -5.82
CA HIS A 49 6.86 -11.44 -5.22
C HIS A 49 7.18 -11.28 -3.74
N TRP A 50 7.09 -10.05 -3.27
CA TRP A 50 7.31 -9.72 -1.87
C TRP A 50 5.97 -9.48 -1.18
N TYR A 51 5.83 -10.00 0.04
CA TYR A 51 4.68 -9.75 0.88
C TYR A 51 5.18 -9.28 2.22
N PHE A 52 4.61 -8.21 2.73
CA PHE A 52 5.03 -7.67 4.02
C PHE A 52 3.92 -6.84 4.61
N THR A 53 4.13 -6.41 5.84
CA THR A 53 3.21 -5.53 6.54
C THR A 53 3.90 -4.19 6.72
N LEU A 54 3.20 -3.11 6.50
CA LEU A 54 3.62 -1.78 6.93
C LEU A 54 2.74 -1.41 8.11
N LYS A 55 3.38 -0.92 9.17
CA LYS A 55 2.64 -0.60 10.38
C LYS A 55 3.14 0.70 11.00
N ASP A 56 2.26 1.35 11.73
CA ASP A 56 2.63 2.47 12.59
C ASP A 56 2.18 2.13 14.00
N GLU A 57 2.07 3.11 14.88
CA GLU A 57 1.74 2.85 16.27
C GLU A 57 0.33 2.33 16.48
N GLU A 58 -0.56 2.60 15.54
CA GLU A 58 -1.98 2.30 15.74
C GLU A 58 -2.56 1.33 14.75
N SER A 59 -1.93 1.13 13.59
CA SER A 59 -2.55 0.36 12.55
C SER A 59 -1.51 -0.31 11.67
N GLN A 60 -2.00 -1.20 10.82
CA GLN A 60 -1.12 -1.88 9.88
C GLN A 60 -1.88 -2.22 8.61
N ILE A 61 -1.14 -2.44 7.55
CA ILE A 61 -1.73 -2.81 6.28
C ILE A 61 -0.84 -3.85 5.60
N GLN A 62 -1.49 -4.84 4.99
CA GLN A 62 -0.79 -5.86 4.23
C GLN A 62 -0.37 -5.29 2.89
N CYS A 63 0.87 -5.57 2.49
CA CYS A 63 1.42 -5.05 1.26
C CYS A 63 1.88 -6.18 0.36
N VAL A 64 1.76 -5.97 -0.94
CA VAL A 64 2.34 -6.86 -1.93
C VAL A 64 3.12 -6.02 -2.92
N MET A 65 4.31 -6.49 -3.28
CA MET A 65 5.13 -5.84 -4.30
C MET A 65 5.55 -6.91 -5.29
N PHE A 66 5.01 -6.82 -6.49
CA PHE A 66 5.24 -7.86 -7.49
C PHE A 66 6.66 -7.83 -8.01
N LYS A 67 7.10 -8.97 -8.52
CA LYS A 67 8.47 -9.16 -8.94
C LYS A 67 8.98 -8.07 -9.89
N PHE A 68 8.18 -7.73 -10.89
CA PHE A 68 8.63 -6.75 -11.87
C PHE A 68 8.74 -5.34 -11.30
N LYS A 69 8.17 -5.12 -10.13
CA LYS A 69 8.33 -3.85 -9.43
C LYS A 69 9.52 -3.90 -8.49
N ASN A 70 9.62 -4.96 -7.69
CA ASN A 70 10.68 -5.02 -6.68
C ASN A 70 12.04 -5.28 -7.32
N SER A 71 12.09 -5.83 -8.52
CA SER A 71 13.36 -6.04 -9.19
C SER A 71 14.03 -4.74 -9.62
N LEU A 72 13.30 -3.63 -9.59
CA LEU A 72 13.87 -2.32 -9.88
C LEU A 72 14.62 -1.72 -8.69
N LEU A 73 14.43 -2.30 -7.52
CA LEU A 73 15.12 -1.83 -6.33
C LEU A 73 16.51 -2.46 -6.24
N ASN A 74 17.43 -1.71 -5.63
CA ASN A 74 18.78 -2.21 -5.44
C ASN A 74 19.04 -2.61 -3.99
N PHE A 75 17.98 -2.92 -3.24
CA PHE A 75 18.10 -3.34 -1.85
C PHE A 75 16.96 -4.28 -1.51
N ILE A 76 17.10 -4.98 -0.40
CA ILE A 76 16.06 -5.82 0.16
C ILE A 76 15.67 -5.22 1.51
N PRO A 77 14.38 -4.98 1.73
CA PRO A 77 13.96 -4.38 2.99
C PRO A 77 14.27 -5.28 4.18
N LYS A 78 14.54 -4.64 5.31
CA LYS A 78 14.80 -5.35 6.56
C LYS A 78 13.69 -5.10 7.54
N GLU A 79 13.39 -6.13 8.33
CA GLU A 79 12.44 -6.01 9.43
C GLU A 79 12.80 -4.81 10.30
N GLY A 80 11.81 -4.02 10.63
CA GLY A 80 12.00 -2.91 11.54
C GLY A 80 12.41 -1.60 10.89
N ASP A 81 12.74 -1.63 9.61
CA ASP A 81 13.11 -0.39 8.93
C ASP A 81 11.87 0.42 8.56
N GLU A 82 12.04 1.74 8.60
CA GLU A 82 10.99 2.66 8.17
C GLU A 82 11.07 2.89 6.68
N PHE A 83 9.94 2.76 6.02
CA PHE A 83 9.88 2.97 4.58
C PHE A 83 8.72 3.86 4.19
N ILE A 84 8.88 4.52 3.06
CA ILE A 84 7.81 5.23 2.39
C ILE A 84 7.49 4.43 1.14
N ALA A 85 6.22 4.10 0.97
CA ALA A 85 5.78 3.25 -0.13
C ALA A 85 4.80 3.99 -1.02
N LEU A 86 5.08 3.97 -2.32
CA LEU A 86 4.15 4.45 -3.33
C LEU A 86 3.32 3.28 -3.80
N GLY A 87 2.03 3.46 -3.87
CA GLY A 87 1.17 2.39 -4.35
C GLY A 87 -0.29 2.74 -4.31
N SER A 88 -1.12 1.72 -4.36
CA SER A 88 -2.57 1.89 -4.41
C SER A 88 -3.24 0.90 -3.47
N ALA A 89 -4.29 1.36 -2.81
CA ALA A 89 -5.09 0.47 -1.98
C ALA A 89 -6.00 -0.35 -2.88
N SER A 90 -6.15 -1.62 -2.55
CA SER A 90 -6.96 -2.52 -3.34
C SER A 90 -7.48 -3.65 -2.47
N MET A 91 -8.06 -4.65 -3.10
CA MET A 91 -8.59 -5.79 -2.39
C MET A 91 -8.30 -7.05 -3.18
N TYR A 92 -7.84 -8.08 -2.48
CA TYR A 92 -7.71 -9.39 -3.08
C TYR A 92 -9.08 -10.05 -3.06
N LEU A 93 -9.72 -10.11 -4.20
CA LEU A 93 -11.14 -10.48 -4.27
C LEU A 93 -11.45 -11.87 -3.74
N ALA A 94 -10.58 -12.83 -4.02
CA ALA A 94 -10.86 -14.22 -3.65
C ALA A 94 -11.04 -14.39 -2.14
N ARG A 95 -10.36 -13.57 -1.36
CA ARG A 95 -10.43 -13.66 0.10
C ARG A 95 -11.02 -12.42 0.75
N GLY A 96 -11.29 -11.40 -0.04
CA GLY A 96 -11.80 -10.15 0.50
C GLY A 96 -10.80 -9.42 1.37
N ASN A 97 -9.51 -9.59 1.10
CA ASN A 97 -8.45 -8.96 1.90
C ASN A 97 -8.09 -7.59 1.38
N TYR A 98 -8.15 -6.62 2.27
CA TYR A 98 -7.67 -5.27 2.01
C TYR A 98 -6.14 -5.30 1.93
N GLN A 99 -5.57 -4.67 0.93
CA GLN A 99 -4.11 -4.68 0.76
C GLN A 99 -3.64 -3.45 0.02
N PHE A 100 -2.34 -3.19 0.14
CA PHE A 100 -1.69 -2.10 -0.57
C PHE A 100 -0.75 -2.70 -1.60
N GLN A 101 -0.96 -2.34 -2.87
CA GLN A 101 -0.10 -2.82 -3.95
C GLN A 101 1.00 -1.81 -4.15
N VAL A 102 2.22 -2.20 -3.83
CA VAL A 102 3.34 -1.27 -3.79
C VAL A 102 4.00 -1.17 -5.15
N GLU A 103 4.21 0.08 -5.59
CA GLU A 103 4.91 0.37 -6.83
C GLU A 103 6.38 0.64 -6.58
N SER A 104 6.68 1.30 -5.47
CA SER A 104 8.04 1.72 -5.17
C SER A 104 8.21 1.85 -3.67
N LEU A 105 9.46 1.63 -3.21
CA LEU A 105 9.82 1.76 -1.81
C LEU A 105 11.03 2.66 -1.68
N GLU A 106 10.98 3.57 -0.70
CA GLU A 106 12.12 4.41 -0.37
C GLU A 106 12.37 4.32 1.13
N LYS A 107 13.61 4.27 1.51
CA LYS A 107 13.95 4.23 2.92
C LYS A 107 13.75 5.61 3.51
N ASP A 108 12.88 5.68 4.53
CA ASP A 108 12.43 6.96 5.06
C ASP A 108 13.56 7.83 5.59
N GLY A 109 14.43 7.25 6.42
CA GLY A 109 15.51 8.05 7.01
C GLY A 109 16.43 8.68 5.97
N ILE A 110 16.71 7.96 4.91
CA ILE A 110 17.58 8.46 3.85
C ILE A 110 16.90 9.58 3.09
N GLY A 111 15.65 9.41 2.76
CA GLY A 111 14.90 10.44 2.05
C GLY A 111 14.82 11.72 2.84
N ARG A 112 14.53 11.60 4.12
CA ARG A 112 14.40 12.77 4.96
C ARG A 112 15.71 13.51 5.10
N LEU A 113 16.81 12.77 5.23
CA LEU A 113 18.12 13.37 5.32
C LEU A 113 18.45 14.13 4.04
N TYR A 114 18.16 13.54 2.92
CA TYR A 114 18.42 14.18 1.65
C TYR A 114 17.63 15.47 1.51
N ASP A 115 16.36 15.45 1.86
CA ASP A 115 15.54 16.65 1.84
C ASP A 115 16.09 17.74 2.73
N CYS A 116 16.54 17.36 3.89
CA CYS A 116 17.11 18.31 4.84
C CYS A 116 18.32 19.00 4.25
N LEU A 117 19.17 18.26 3.59
CA LEU A 117 20.35 18.84 2.96
C LEU A 117 19.99 19.76 1.82
N LEU A 118 19.00 19.40 1.04
CA LEU A 118 18.57 20.23 -0.07
C LEU A 118 17.97 21.54 0.40
N TYR A 119 17.17 21.49 1.42
CA TYR A 119 16.45 22.67 1.86
C TYR A 119 17.29 23.60 2.69
N THR A 120 18.33 23.12 3.28
CA THR A 120 19.18 23.98 4.07
C THR A 120 20.21 24.67 3.24
N SER A 121 20.50 24.19 2.11
CA SER A 121 21.43 24.87 1.20
C SER A 121 20.68 25.93 0.40
N ASP A 122 19.86 25.80 0.41
CA ASP A 122 19.22 26.26 -0.12
C ASP A 122 18.66 26.41 0.15
N ALA A 123 18.88 26.35 0.54
CA ALA A 123 18.24 26.41 0.54
C ALA A 123 17.97 26.24 0.89
N ALA A 124 18.43 26.70 1.17
CA ALA A 124 18.01 26.56 1.18
C ALA A 124 17.58 26.28 1.52
N ASP A 125 17.87 26.76 1.90
CA ASP A 125 17.29 26.52 1.84
C ASP A 125 16.73 26.04 2.18
N ASP A 126 17.14 26.37 2.52
CA ASP A 126 16.55 26.01 2.42
C ASP A 126 16.11 25.44 2.52
N THR A 127 16.49 25.61 2.77
CA THR A 127 16.04 25.21 2.42
C THR A 127 15.63 24.76 2.16
N THR A 128 15.91 25.01 2.28
CA THR A 128 15.52 24.67 1.75
C THR A 128 15.10 24.33 1.35
N GLY A 129 15.23 24.10 1.39
CA GLY A 129 15.01 23.92 0.73
C GLY A 129 14.72 23.89 0.65
#